data_3ef2c1c346c1f91512ce4ec835e373d1
#
_entry.id   3ef2c1c346c1f91512ce4ec835e373d1
#
_cell.length_a   1.000
_cell.length_b   1.000
_cell.length_c   1.000
_cell.angle_alpha   90.00
_cell.angle_beta   90.00
_cell.angle_gamma   90.00
#
_symmetry.space_group_name_H-M   'P 1'
#
loop_
_entity.id
_entity.type
_entity.pdbx_description
1 polymer ?
#
loop_
_entity_poly.entity_id
_entity_poly.type
_entity_poly.pdbx_seq_one_letter_code
_entity_poly.pdbx_strand_id
1 'polypeptide(L)'
;MKNINVPVGISNFEKIRQDGYYYVDKTGLIKDMLKNKIPEVTLITRPRRFGKTLAMSMLASFFDIRRDSKKLFQGLNISKEQQLCNNWMNQYPTLFLSFKDVDGTIFENALGLLQFTIAELCKKHTYLIESDVVDQDDKETFRKLKSMGSNLPELQGSIIMLMNMMKAYYNKPVILLIDEYDVPIAKASSNGYYKEMLEVMKAMLSTALKDNEALKFAVVTGCLKIAKESVFTGTNNFVSDTISSERYNEYYGFTQKDVDQILQDAQIEEKASDIKEWYDGYRFGEFDVYCPWDVMNYLWDLTNNQNAKPVSYWKNTSDNAIIRSFIDYSGAAIKKKLEILISGGSIRQQIEENLTYDYLHSSEENLWSILYLTGYLTNVSEQDTDGTIELKIPNKEIKEIFETTVKKWFEDNAKTIDRKELFDAVWTGNADILTKEIGTLLRMTISYHDYKEDFYHAFLAGIFAGAGYVVESNKEHGEGRSDIVIYDDYEGKVAIFEAKKSQNPEDMILDCEKAIKQINEKMYANEFEDAYDEILCYGISFFKKRCLVKKK
;
A
#
# COMPACT_ATOMS: atom_id res chain seq x y z
N MET A 1 -14.75 18.51 20.77
CA MET A 1 -13.51 17.68 20.72
C MET A 1 -12.50 18.21 21.71
N LYS A 2 -11.96 17.35 22.57
CA LYS A 2 -10.83 17.70 23.43
C LYS A 2 -9.56 17.76 22.58
N ASN A 3 -8.72 18.78 22.78
CA ASN A 3 -7.48 18.91 22.03
C ASN A 3 -6.48 17.84 22.47
N ILE A 4 -6.27 16.82 21.64
CA ILE A 4 -5.24 15.80 21.79
C ILE A 4 -4.12 16.08 20.76
N ASN A 5 -2.88 15.94 21.19
CA ASN A 5 -1.73 16.15 20.30
C ASN A 5 -1.47 14.90 19.47
N VAL A 6 -1.98 14.87 18.23
CA VAL A 6 -1.96 13.66 17.35
C VAL A 6 -0.61 13.51 16.67
N PRO A 7 0.07 12.33 16.75
CA PRO A 7 1.42 12.11 16.20
C PRO A 7 1.42 11.73 14.71
N VAL A 8 0.87 12.57 13.83
CA VAL A 8 0.87 12.28 12.38
C VAL A 8 2.28 12.27 11.82
N GLY A 9 2.66 11.18 11.15
CA GLY A 9 3.98 11.03 10.51
C GLY A 9 5.16 10.83 11.47
N ILE A 10 4.91 10.68 12.78
CA ILE A 10 5.96 10.49 13.79
C ILE A 10 6.05 9.01 14.16
N SER A 11 7.18 8.38 13.85
CA SER A 11 7.50 6.99 14.20
C SER A 11 8.60 6.85 15.27
N ASN A 12 9.05 7.97 15.84
CA ASN A 12 10.04 8.00 16.91
C ASN A 12 9.33 7.98 18.27
N PHE A 13 9.43 6.86 18.99
CA PHE A 13 8.80 6.66 20.30
C PHE A 13 9.25 7.67 21.35
N GLU A 14 10.56 7.97 21.40
CA GLU A 14 11.11 8.93 22.34
C GLU A 14 10.49 10.31 22.13
N LYS A 15 10.44 10.79 20.87
CA LYS A 15 9.81 12.06 20.51
C LYS A 15 8.32 12.09 20.90
N ILE A 16 7.58 11.02 20.61
CA ILE A 16 6.16 10.93 20.98
C ILE A 16 5.99 11.12 22.49
N ARG A 17 6.82 10.47 23.30
CA ARG A 17 6.70 10.50 24.76
C ARG A 17 7.21 11.82 25.37
N GLN A 18 8.28 12.40 24.83
CA GLN A 18 8.88 13.63 25.33
C GLN A 18 8.02 14.86 24.99
N ASP A 19 7.49 14.91 23.77
CA ASP A 19 6.72 16.06 23.30
C ASP A 19 5.22 15.97 23.66
N GLY A 20 4.82 14.93 24.41
CA GLY A 20 3.46 14.77 24.92
C GLY A 20 2.42 14.46 23.83
N TYR A 21 2.83 13.81 22.74
CA TYR A 21 1.89 13.29 21.76
C TYR A 21 1.03 12.15 22.32
N TYR A 22 -0.16 12.01 21.79
CA TYR A 22 -1.05 10.91 22.14
C TYR A 22 -0.42 9.57 21.73
N TYR A 23 -0.32 8.64 22.66
CA TYR A 23 0.28 7.33 22.43
C TYR A 23 -0.67 6.21 22.85
N VAL A 24 -1.02 5.34 21.91
CA VAL A 24 -1.73 4.09 22.21
C VAL A 24 -0.72 3.07 22.73
N ASP A 25 -0.91 2.63 23.96
CA ASP A 25 0.08 1.81 24.66
C ASP A 25 0.19 0.39 24.08
N LYS A 26 1.23 0.14 23.31
CA LYS A 26 1.61 -1.14 22.73
C LYS A 26 2.83 -1.78 23.42
N THR A 27 3.21 -1.29 24.60
CA THR A 27 4.36 -1.81 25.36
C THR A 27 4.17 -3.25 25.89
N GLY A 28 2.96 -3.79 25.82
CA GLY A 28 2.69 -5.21 26.02
C GLY A 28 3.52 -6.11 25.09
N LEU A 29 3.86 -5.66 23.89
CA LEU A 29 4.78 -6.36 22.98
C LEU A 29 6.10 -6.74 23.66
N ILE A 30 6.71 -5.82 24.41
CA ILE A 30 7.96 -6.08 25.15
C ILE A 30 7.77 -7.19 26.17
N LYS A 31 6.68 -7.14 26.93
CA LYS A 31 6.35 -8.15 27.94
C LYS A 31 6.19 -9.53 27.32
N ASP A 32 5.44 -9.64 26.23
CA ASP A 32 5.15 -10.93 25.60
C ASP A 32 6.37 -11.50 24.86
N MET A 33 7.21 -10.65 24.29
CA MET A 33 8.51 -11.06 23.75
C MET A 33 9.44 -11.62 24.84
N LEU A 34 9.46 -11.03 26.05
CA LEU A 34 10.39 -11.38 27.12
C LEU A 34 9.90 -12.51 28.02
N LYS A 35 8.58 -12.76 28.09
CA LYS A 35 8.00 -13.82 28.94
C LYS A 35 8.30 -15.24 28.47
N ASN A 36 8.34 -15.43 27.16
CA ASN A 36 8.62 -16.71 26.55
C ASN A 36 10.12 -16.84 26.26
N LYS A 37 10.59 -18.07 25.95
CA LYS A 37 11.94 -18.25 25.43
C LYS A 37 12.03 -17.46 24.11
N ILE A 38 12.79 -16.36 24.13
CA ILE A 38 12.94 -15.48 22.96
C ILE A 38 13.65 -16.29 21.86
N PRO A 39 13.09 -16.40 20.64
CA PRO A 39 13.84 -16.94 19.50
C PRO A 39 15.07 -16.09 19.26
N GLU A 40 16.13 -16.69 18.77
CA GLU A 40 17.34 -15.94 18.44
C GLU A 40 17.08 -14.88 17.37
N VAL A 41 16.23 -15.19 16.37
CA VAL A 41 15.76 -14.24 15.37
C VAL A 41 14.24 -14.31 15.25
N THR A 42 13.58 -13.17 15.41
CA THR A 42 12.14 -13.01 15.16
C THR A 42 11.93 -12.07 13.96
N LEU A 43 11.33 -12.58 12.89
CA LEU A 43 10.84 -11.76 11.78
C LEU A 43 9.35 -11.44 12.01
N ILE A 44 9.01 -10.17 11.95
CA ILE A 44 7.62 -9.71 12.06
C ILE A 44 7.24 -9.00 10.75
N THR A 45 6.32 -9.60 10.00
CA THR A 45 5.81 -9.01 8.77
C THR A 45 4.37 -8.55 8.96
N ARG A 46 4.14 -7.27 8.67
CA ARG A 46 2.82 -6.64 8.70
C ARG A 46 2.70 -5.67 7.52
N PRO A 47 1.50 -5.38 7.05
CA PRO A 47 1.29 -4.37 6.02
C PRO A 47 1.94 -3.03 6.40
N ARG A 48 2.12 -2.16 5.41
CA ARG A 48 2.61 -0.79 5.67
C ARG A 48 1.63 -0.06 6.59
N ARG A 49 2.17 0.87 7.44
CA ARG A 49 1.37 1.76 8.33
C ARG A 49 0.73 1.12 9.55
N PHE A 50 1.02 -0.13 9.84
CA PHE A 50 0.57 -0.83 11.04
C PHE A 50 1.53 -0.70 12.23
N GLY A 51 2.36 0.35 12.29
CA GLY A 51 3.15 0.70 13.46
C GLY A 51 4.50 -0.03 13.62
N LYS A 52 5.00 -0.77 12.60
CA LYS A 52 6.28 -1.50 12.67
C LYS A 52 7.45 -0.64 13.14
N THR A 53 7.70 0.46 12.43
CA THR A 53 8.81 1.39 12.75
C THR A 53 8.69 2.00 14.15
N LEU A 54 7.46 2.33 14.59
CA LEU A 54 7.21 2.84 15.94
C LEU A 54 7.51 1.76 17.00
N ALA A 55 7.10 0.53 16.75
CA ALA A 55 7.42 -0.61 17.63
C ALA A 55 8.94 -0.82 17.72
N MET A 56 9.67 -0.77 16.61
CA MET A 56 11.13 -0.89 16.58
C MET A 56 11.81 0.26 17.35
N SER A 57 11.32 1.49 17.19
CA SER A 57 11.80 2.66 17.95
C SER A 57 11.54 2.51 19.47
N MET A 58 10.39 1.95 19.84
CA MET A 58 10.05 1.64 21.22
C MET A 58 10.99 0.57 21.80
N LEU A 59 11.24 -0.53 21.07
CA LEU A 59 12.18 -1.59 21.49
C LEU A 59 13.60 -1.04 21.65
N ALA A 60 14.08 -0.23 20.70
CA ALA A 60 15.38 0.43 20.79
C ALA A 60 15.48 1.34 22.02
N SER A 61 14.42 2.10 22.31
CA SER A 61 14.38 2.94 23.52
C SER A 61 14.37 2.12 24.79
N PHE A 62 13.74 0.94 24.78
CA PHE A 62 13.67 0.08 25.97
C PHE A 62 14.99 -0.63 26.26
N PHE A 63 15.66 -1.19 25.25
CA PHE A 63 16.82 -2.05 25.47
C PHE A 63 18.16 -1.32 25.53
N ASP A 64 18.34 -0.22 24.78
CA ASP A 64 19.65 0.40 24.55
C ASP A 64 20.31 0.89 25.86
N ILE A 65 21.43 0.28 26.21
CA ILE A 65 22.24 0.58 27.41
C ILE A 65 22.75 2.03 27.46
N ARG A 66 22.79 2.72 26.30
CA ARG A 66 23.23 4.13 26.22
C ARG A 66 22.16 5.13 26.64
N ARG A 67 20.94 4.66 26.94
CA ARG A 67 19.78 5.50 27.25
C ARG A 67 19.40 5.44 28.72
N ASP A 68 18.67 6.46 29.18
CA ASP A 68 17.87 6.43 30.40
C ASP A 68 16.40 6.65 30.01
N SER A 69 15.71 5.54 29.81
CA SER A 69 14.34 5.56 29.25
C SER A 69 13.24 5.43 30.30
N LYS A 70 13.59 5.39 31.60
CA LYS A 70 12.63 5.17 32.68
C LYS A 70 11.44 6.14 32.63
N LYS A 71 11.70 7.41 32.35
CA LYS A 71 10.64 8.43 32.21
C LYS A 71 9.76 8.21 30.98
N LEU A 72 10.32 7.70 29.87
CA LEU A 72 9.57 7.45 28.64
C LEU A 72 8.51 6.36 28.82
N PHE A 73 8.81 5.36 29.63
CA PHE A 73 7.92 4.22 29.89
C PHE A 73 7.02 4.41 31.10
N GLN A 74 7.18 5.49 31.84
CA GLN A 74 6.38 5.76 33.04
C GLN A 74 4.88 5.84 32.68
N GLY A 75 4.05 5.09 33.43
CA GLY A 75 2.60 5.02 33.24
C GLY A 75 2.15 4.04 32.16
N LEU A 76 3.07 3.47 31.35
CA LEU A 76 2.75 2.46 30.35
C LEU A 76 2.71 1.04 30.97
N ASN A 77 2.06 0.09 30.28
CA ASN A 77 1.82 -1.25 30.78
C ASN A 77 3.11 -1.98 31.17
N ILE A 78 4.19 -1.84 30.40
CA ILE A 78 5.47 -2.46 30.71
C ILE A 78 6.06 -1.94 32.03
N SER A 79 5.78 -0.70 32.44
CA SER A 79 6.30 -0.14 33.70
C SER A 79 5.76 -0.84 34.96
N LYS A 80 4.66 -1.60 34.83
CA LYS A 80 4.09 -2.43 35.89
C LYS A 80 4.88 -3.73 36.08
N GLU A 81 5.66 -4.15 35.10
CA GLU A 81 6.47 -5.38 35.10
C GLU A 81 7.89 -5.09 35.66
N GLN A 82 7.99 -4.77 36.94
CA GLN A 82 9.23 -4.30 37.59
C GLN A 82 10.43 -5.22 37.34
N GLN A 83 10.22 -6.54 37.42
CA GLN A 83 11.30 -7.52 37.24
C GLN A 83 11.84 -7.48 35.79
N LEU A 84 10.96 -7.36 34.77
CA LEU A 84 11.37 -7.22 33.39
C LEU A 84 12.11 -5.90 33.16
N CYS A 85 11.59 -4.79 33.70
CA CYS A 85 12.26 -3.50 33.63
C CYS A 85 13.65 -3.52 34.22
N ASN A 86 13.82 -4.08 35.43
CA ASN A 86 15.12 -4.16 36.11
C ASN A 86 16.15 -5.00 35.35
N ASN A 87 15.71 -6.08 34.68
CA ASN A 87 16.61 -7.00 33.99
C ASN A 87 16.94 -6.59 32.56
N TRP A 88 16.07 -5.79 31.93
CA TRP A 88 16.15 -5.56 30.49
C TRP A 88 16.19 -4.07 30.07
N MET A 89 15.50 -3.17 30.81
CA MET A 89 15.44 -1.77 30.43
C MET A 89 16.82 -1.12 30.52
N ASN A 90 17.33 -0.67 29.39
CA ASN A 90 18.64 -0.05 29.24
C ASN A 90 19.81 -0.93 29.74
N GLN A 91 19.70 -2.25 29.53
CA GLN A 91 20.71 -3.21 30.03
C GLN A 91 21.58 -3.82 28.93
N TYR A 92 21.24 -3.66 27.66
CA TYR A 92 21.94 -4.31 26.56
C TYR A 92 22.41 -3.31 25.50
N PRO A 93 23.63 -3.50 24.94
CA PRO A 93 23.99 -2.78 23.73
C PRO A 93 22.99 -3.13 22.63
N THR A 94 22.45 -2.11 21.99
CA THR A 94 21.40 -2.28 20.97
C THR A 94 21.81 -1.60 19.67
N LEU A 95 21.88 -2.37 18.60
CA LEU A 95 22.15 -1.89 17.26
C LEU A 95 20.82 -1.79 16.50
N PHE A 96 20.41 -0.57 16.16
CA PHE A 96 19.18 -0.31 15.42
C PHE A 96 19.48 0.35 14.07
N LEU A 97 19.03 -0.28 13.00
CA LEU A 97 19.11 0.26 11.64
C LEU A 97 17.80 0.06 10.88
N SER A 98 17.54 0.92 9.90
CA SER A 98 16.40 0.83 8.99
C SER A 98 16.90 0.95 7.56
N PHE A 99 16.38 0.10 6.67
CA PHE A 99 16.70 0.13 5.25
C PHE A 99 15.67 0.91 4.41
N LYS A 100 14.80 1.69 5.05
CA LYS A 100 13.68 2.41 4.40
C LYS A 100 14.10 3.32 3.24
N ASP A 101 15.32 3.87 3.29
CA ASP A 101 15.83 4.85 2.33
C ASP A 101 16.75 4.21 1.26
N VAL A 102 16.87 2.87 1.22
CA VAL A 102 17.68 2.15 0.23
C VAL A 102 16.81 1.81 -0.99
N ASP A 103 16.58 2.77 -1.87
CA ASP A 103 15.62 2.69 -2.98
C ASP A 103 16.12 3.28 -4.32
N GLY A 104 17.40 3.15 -4.63
CA GLY A 104 18.00 3.64 -5.89
C GLY A 104 17.32 3.08 -7.15
N THR A 105 17.28 3.88 -8.23
CA THR A 105 16.71 3.47 -9.52
C THR A 105 17.58 2.50 -10.31
N ILE A 106 18.88 2.46 -10.01
CA ILE A 106 19.87 1.51 -10.53
C ILE A 106 20.67 0.94 -9.35
N PHE A 107 21.33 -0.20 -9.57
CA PHE A 107 22.05 -0.92 -8.51
C PHE A 107 23.12 -0.05 -7.83
N GLU A 108 23.92 0.70 -8.59
CA GLU A 108 24.99 1.54 -8.05
C GLU A 108 24.45 2.61 -7.09
N ASN A 109 23.32 3.23 -7.43
CA ASN A 109 22.67 4.22 -6.57
C ASN A 109 22.13 3.59 -5.29
N ALA A 110 21.48 2.43 -5.41
CA ALA A 110 20.98 1.68 -4.26
C ALA A 110 22.11 1.22 -3.33
N LEU A 111 23.22 0.73 -3.91
CA LEU A 111 24.42 0.37 -3.15
C LEU A 111 25.03 1.59 -2.44
N GLY A 112 25.08 2.74 -3.09
CA GLY A 112 25.51 4.00 -2.49
C GLY A 112 24.63 4.43 -1.32
N LEU A 113 23.30 4.29 -1.42
CA LEU A 113 22.36 4.56 -0.32
C LEU A 113 22.55 3.57 0.83
N LEU A 114 22.83 2.29 0.53
CA LEU A 114 23.17 1.30 1.55
C LEU A 114 24.47 1.66 2.28
N GLN A 115 25.53 2.03 1.54
CA GLN A 115 26.78 2.53 2.12
C GLN A 115 26.56 3.75 3.00
N PHE A 116 25.73 4.71 2.55
CA PHE A 116 25.38 5.89 3.34
C PHE A 116 24.62 5.50 4.63
N THR A 117 23.69 4.56 4.56
CA THR A 117 22.94 4.05 5.73
C THR A 117 23.90 3.45 6.77
N ILE A 118 24.87 2.65 6.34
CA ILE A 118 25.88 2.06 7.22
C ILE A 118 26.86 3.14 7.75
N ALA A 119 27.22 4.12 6.93
CA ALA A 119 28.06 5.23 7.38
C ALA A 119 27.40 6.04 8.50
N GLU A 120 26.10 6.37 8.36
CA GLU A 120 25.33 7.04 9.39
C GLU A 120 25.18 6.17 10.67
N LEU A 121 25.06 4.86 10.53
CA LEU A 121 25.08 3.95 11.66
C LEU A 121 26.45 4.00 12.38
N CYS A 122 27.55 3.95 11.67
CA CYS A 122 28.90 4.09 12.22
C CYS A 122 29.09 5.44 12.97
N LYS A 123 28.57 6.53 12.42
CA LYS A 123 28.63 7.86 13.08
C LYS A 123 28.00 7.86 14.46
N LYS A 124 26.89 7.14 14.65
CA LYS A 124 26.22 6.98 15.97
C LYS A 124 27.03 6.16 16.97
N HIS A 125 28.01 5.39 16.50
CA HIS A 125 28.84 4.50 17.32
C HIS A 125 30.33 4.86 17.31
N THR A 126 30.67 6.12 17.04
CA THR A 126 32.06 6.59 16.92
C THR A 126 32.90 6.34 18.18
N TYR A 127 32.27 6.26 19.38
CA TYR A 127 32.94 5.93 20.62
C TYR A 127 33.69 4.59 20.62
N LEU A 128 33.31 3.66 19.72
CA LEU A 128 33.96 2.34 19.60
C LEU A 128 35.42 2.43 19.13
N ILE A 129 35.77 3.41 18.29
CA ILE A 129 37.14 3.56 17.80
C ILE A 129 38.10 4.16 18.83
N GLU A 130 37.59 4.76 19.88
CA GLU A 130 38.37 5.34 20.96
C GLU A 130 38.71 4.33 22.07
N SER A 131 38.12 3.14 22.02
CA SER A 131 38.24 2.11 23.03
C SER A 131 39.46 1.23 22.82
N ASP A 132 40.24 0.95 23.86
CA ASP A 132 41.42 0.08 23.79
C ASP A 132 41.09 -1.41 23.73
N VAL A 133 39.85 -1.80 24.07
CA VAL A 133 39.42 -3.23 24.03
C VAL A 133 38.87 -3.67 22.67
N VAL A 134 38.67 -2.73 21.75
CA VAL A 134 38.21 -3.01 20.39
C VAL A 134 39.41 -3.26 19.48
N ASP A 135 39.30 -4.29 18.65
CA ASP A 135 40.33 -4.70 17.70
C ASP A 135 40.72 -3.57 16.73
N GLN A 136 42.02 -3.50 16.37
CA GLN A 136 42.54 -2.42 15.52
C GLN A 136 42.11 -2.58 14.05
N ASP A 137 42.03 -3.80 13.54
CA ASP A 137 41.59 -4.06 12.15
C ASP A 137 40.10 -3.71 12.00
N ASP A 138 39.27 -4.01 13.03
CA ASP A 138 37.87 -3.56 13.08
C ASP A 138 37.76 -2.04 13.08
N LYS A 139 38.62 -1.32 13.82
CA LYS A 139 38.64 0.15 13.80
C LYS A 139 39.02 0.73 12.44
N GLU A 140 39.94 0.10 11.73
CA GLU A 140 40.32 0.52 10.37
C GLU A 140 39.15 0.34 9.40
N THR A 141 38.49 -0.82 9.43
CA THR A 141 37.29 -1.12 8.63
C THR A 141 36.15 -0.16 8.99
N PHE A 142 35.94 0.11 10.29
CA PHE A 142 34.95 1.09 10.75
C PHE A 142 35.19 2.49 10.13
N ARG A 143 36.45 2.96 10.08
CA ARG A 143 36.77 4.27 9.48
C ARG A 143 36.42 4.32 7.98
N LYS A 144 36.72 3.24 7.25
CA LYS A 144 36.35 3.11 5.83
C LYS A 144 34.82 3.12 5.65
N LEU A 145 34.08 2.34 6.43
CA LEU A 145 32.62 2.34 6.41
C LEU A 145 32.04 3.73 6.71
N LYS A 146 32.54 4.37 7.77
CA LYS A 146 32.09 5.72 8.17
C LYS A 146 32.32 6.78 7.10
N SER A 147 33.40 6.65 6.30
CA SER A 147 33.75 7.58 5.22
C SER A 147 33.16 7.19 3.86
N MET A 148 32.39 6.10 3.78
CA MET A 148 31.88 5.51 2.52
C MET A 148 32.99 5.03 1.57
N GLY A 149 34.18 4.71 2.09
CA GLY A 149 35.32 4.21 1.33
C GLY A 149 35.52 2.69 1.42
N SER A 150 34.53 1.96 1.93
CA SER A 150 34.57 0.50 2.07
C SER A 150 34.34 -0.21 0.74
N ASN A 151 34.99 -1.36 0.56
CA ASN A 151 34.68 -2.29 -0.52
C ASN A 151 33.40 -3.12 -0.18
N LEU A 152 32.93 -3.91 -1.16
CA LEU A 152 31.70 -4.69 -1.01
C LEU A 152 31.78 -5.73 0.12
N PRO A 153 32.85 -6.56 0.29
CA PRO A 153 32.99 -7.45 1.44
C PRO A 153 32.96 -6.74 2.80
N GLU A 154 33.63 -5.59 2.93
CA GLU A 154 33.61 -4.79 4.15
C GLU A 154 32.18 -4.26 4.46
N LEU A 155 31.45 -3.86 3.43
CA LEU A 155 30.04 -3.45 3.56
C LEU A 155 29.15 -4.62 4.00
N GLN A 156 29.31 -5.79 3.36
CA GLN A 156 28.55 -7.00 3.71
C GLN A 156 28.83 -7.48 5.13
N GLY A 157 30.06 -7.33 5.62
CA GLY A 157 30.47 -7.66 7.00
C GLY A 157 30.20 -6.57 8.04
N SER A 158 29.64 -5.42 7.66
CA SER A 158 29.56 -4.25 8.52
C SER A 158 28.72 -4.45 9.80
N ILE A 159 27.59 -5.15 9.72
CA ILE A 159 26.69 -5.37 10.87
C ILE A 159 27.36 -6.28 11.90
N ILE A 160 27.90 -7.42 11.49
CA ILE A 160 28.58 -8.36 12.40
C ILE A 160 29.82 -7.72 13.04
N MET A 161 30.61 -6.96 12.28
CA MET A 161 31.75 -6.21 12.79
C MET A 161 31.33 -5.22 13.88
N LEU A 162 30.30 -4.39 13.63
CA LEU A 162 29.78 -3.46 14.62
C LEU A 162 29.31 -4.18 15.89
N MET A 163 28.63 -5.33 15.75
CA MET A 163 28.19 -6.14 16.89
C MET A 163 29.38 -6.68 17.69
N ASN A 164 30.44 -7.15 17.02
CA ASN A 164 31.66 -7.62 17.71
C ASN A 164 32.35 -6.48 18.47
N MET A 165 32.49 -5.31 17.85
CA MET A 165 33.03 -4.12 18.52
C MET A 165 32.19 -3.73 19.74
N MET A 166 30.85 -3.73 19.62
CA MET A 166 29.95 -3.42 20.74
C MET A 166 30.02 -4.48 21.85
N LYS A 167 30.08 -5.79 21.50
CA LYS A 167 30.26 -6.88 22.48
C LYS A 167 31.57 -6.71 23.25
N ALA A 168 32.66 -6.40 22.55
CA ALA A 168 33.97 -6.15 23.18
C ALA A 168 33.91 -4.94 24.15
N TYR A 169 33.33 -3.83 23.69
CA TYR A 169 33.22 -2.58 24.44
C TYR A 169 32.37 -2.72 25.72
N TYR A 170 31.17 -3.33 25.61
CA TYR A 170 30.22 -3.44 26.73
C TYR A 170 30.37 -4.73 27.54
N ASN A 171 31.17 -5.68 27.05
CA ASN A 171 31.26 -7.05 27.59
C ASN A 171 29.88 -7.72 27.74
N LYS A 172 28.99 -7.45 26.79
CA LYS A 172 27.63 -7.98 26.72
C LYS A 172 27.23 -8.29 25.29
N PRO A 173 26.41 -9.33 25.02
CA PRO A 173 25.87 -9.59 23.70
C PRO A 173 24.90 -8.46 23.29
N VAL A 174 24.77 -8.27 21.98
CA VAL A 174 24.07 -7.15 21.34
C VAL A 174 22.67 -7.57 20.93
N ILE A 175 21.69 -6.72 21.17
CA ILE A 175 20.34 -6.83 20.58
C ILE A 175 20.37 -6.14 19.21
N LEU A 176 19.97 -6.86 18.16
CA LEU A 176 19.93 -6.36 16.80
C LEU A 176 18.49 -6.07 16.38
N LEU A 177 18.20 -4.82 15.99
CA LEU A 177 16.90 -4.38 15.52
C LEU A 177 17.03 -3.90 14.08
N ILE A 178 16.34 -4.56 13.14
CA ILE A 178 16.37 -4.23 11.70
C ILE A 178 14.95 -3.89 11.23
N ASP A 179 14.74 -2.67 10.78
CA ASP A 179 13.46 -2.21 10.26
C ASP A 179 13.47 -2.15 8.72
N GLU A 180 12.35 -2.54 8.10
CA GLU A 180 12.13 -2.51 6.65
C GLU A 180 13.21 -3.25 5.85
N TYR A 181 13.56 -4.48 6.28
CA TYR A 181 14.62 -5.30 5.67
C TYR A 181 14.39 -5.65 4.21
N ASP A 182 13.14 -5.67 3.79
CA ASP A 182 12.69 -6.07 2.46
C ASP A 182 12.64 -4.91 1.45
N VAL A 183 12.75 -3.65 1.88
CA VAL A 183 12.68 -2.48 1.00
C VAL A 183 13.76 -2.48 -0.09
N PRO A 184 15.06 -2.74 0.18
CA PRO A 184 16.07 -2.77 -0.87
C PRO A 184 15.77 -3.80 -1.95
N ILE A 185 15.27 -4.97 -1.54
CA ILE A 185 14.96 -6.09 -2.44
C ILE A 185 13.69 -5.81 -3.24
N ALA A 186 12.66 -5.25 -2.60
CA ALA A 186 11.41 -4.84 -3.25
C ALA A 186 11.65 -3.80 -4.36
N LYS A 187 12.47 -2.78 -4.06
CA LYS A 187 12.83 -1.73 -5.01
C LYS A 187 13.72 -2.26 -6.14
N ALA A 188 14.65 -3.14 -5.83
CA ALA A 188 15.49 -3.81 -6.83
C ALA A 188 14.66 -4.65 -7.81
N SER A 189 13.64 -5.36 -7.34
CA SER A 189 12.72 -6.11 -8.20
C SER A 189 11.96 -5.18 -9.16
N SER A 190 11.45 -4.07 -8.67
CA SER A 190 10.72 -3.08 -9.49
C SER A 190 11.62 -2.38 -10.52
N ASN A 191 12.94 -2.27 -10.26
CA ASN A 191 13.89 -1.53 -11.07
C ASN A 191 14.86 -2.43 -11.88
N GLY A 192 14.71 -3.78 -11.80
CA GLY A 192 15.42 -4.74 -12.67
C GLY A 192 16.82 -5.13 -12.23
N TYR A 193 17.25 -4.84 -10.98
CA TYR A 193 18.55 -5.27 -10.41
C TYR A 193 18.40 -6.17 -9.17
N TYR A 194 17.35 -6.99 -9.18
CA TYR A 194 16.96 -7.86 -8.05
C TYR A 194 18.09 -8.79 -7.57
N LYS A 195 18.75 -9.49 -8.51
CA LYS A 195 19.75 -10.51 -8.16
C LYS A 195 20.96 -9.90 -7.45
N GLU A 196 21.45 -8.79 -7.95
CA GLU A 196 22.60 -8.07 -7.40
C GLU A 196 22.30 -7.60 -5.96
N MET A 197 21.15 -6.98 -5.74
CA MET A 197 20.77 -6.50 -4.41
C MET A 197 20.49 -7.65 -3.44
N LEU A 198 19.88 -8.73 -3.91
CA LEU A 198 19.63 -9.92 -3.11
C LEU A 198 20.94 -10.53 -2.58
N GLU A 199 21.97 -10.65 -3.41
CA GLU A 199 23.28 -11.16 -3.00
C GLU A 199 23.92 -10.30 -1.90
N VAL A 200 23.83 -8.98 -2.02
CA VAL A 200 24.37 -8.04 -1.03
C VAL A 200 23.62 -8.19 0.30
N MET A 201 22.30 -8.12 0.27
CA MET A 201 21.45 -8.20 1.48
C MET A 201 21.55 -9.57 2.14
N LYS A 202 21.59 -10.64 1.36
CA LYS A 202 21.77 -12.01 1.85
C LYS A 202 23.09 -12.18 2.61
N ALA A 203 24.21 -11.74 2.03
CA ALA A 203 25.51 -11.82 2.68
C ALA A 203 25.51 -11.01 4.00
N MET A 204 25.01 -9.78 3.98
CA MET A 204 24.96 -8.89 5.14
C MET A 204 24.10 -9.46 6.30
N LEU A 205 22.89 -9.94 6.00
CA LEU A 205 21.98 -10.44 7.00
C LEU A 205 22.35 -11.84 7.50
N SER A 206 22.82 -12.72 6.62
CA SER A 206 23.26 -14.06 7.00
C SER A 206 24.40 -14.03 8.01
N THR A 207 25.44 -13.20 7.78
CA THR A 207 26.57 -13.08 8.70
C THR A 207 26.19 -12.49 10.06
N ALA A 208 25.23 -11.55 10.07
CA ALA A 208 24.79 -10.89 11.29
C ALA A 208 23.86 -11.78 12.15
N LEU A 209 23.04 -12.64 11.52
CA LEU A 209 21.97 -13.37 12.19
C LEU A 209 22.25 -14.85 12.43
N LYS A 210 23.22 -15.44 11.71
CA LYS A 210 23.52 -16.86 11.82
C LYS A 210 24.83 -17.10 12.56
N ASP A 211 24.81 -18.03 13.52
CA ASP A 211 26.00 -18.49 14.26
C ASP A 211 26.85 -17.31 14.82
N ASN A 212 26.19 -16.22 15.23
CA ASN A 212 26.83 -15.00 15.68
C ASN A 212 26.88 -14.95 17.22
N GLU A 213 28.05 -15.21 17.78
CA GLU A 213 28.26 -15.17 19.23
C GLU A 213 28.08 -13.76 19.88
N ALA A 214 28.08 -12.71 19.07
CA ALA A 214 27.79 -11.37 19.57
C ALA A 214 26.29 -11.10 19.69
N LEU A 215 25.43 -11.93 19.09
CA LEU A 215 23.99 -11.73 19.08
C LEU A 215 23.35 -12.20 20.40
N LYS A 216 22.55 -11.33 21.03
CA LYS A 216 21.64 -11.70 22.13
C LYS A 216 20.33 -12.27 21.57
N PHE A 217 19.67 -11.51 20.73
CA PHE A 217 18.57 -11.85 19.84
C PHE A 217 18.39 -10.73 18.80
N ALA A 218 17.67 -11.02 17.72
CA ALA A 218 17.30 -10.04 16.71
C ALA A 218 15.78 -9.94 16.53
N VAL A 219 15.30 -8.72 16.25
CA VAL A 219 13.97 -8.46 15.73
C VAL A 219 14.11 -7.79 14.36
N VAL A 220 13.49 -8.38 13.37
CA VAL A 220 13.53 -7.91 11.98
C VAL A 220 12.10 -7.61 11.55
N THR A 221 11.85 -6.45 10.93
CA THR A 221 10.53 -6.09 10.42
C THR A 221 10.53 -5.82 8.92
N GLY A 222 9.43 -6.17 8.25
CA GLY A 222 9.20 -5.94 6.84
C GLY A 222 7.72 -6.05 6.46
N CYS A 223 7.41 -5.93 5.17
CA CYS A 223 6.07 -6.16 4.65
C CYS A 223 5.86 -7.62 4.23
N LEU A 224 6.85 -8.23 3.59
CA LEU A 224 6.79 -9.60 3.09
C LEU A 224 7.88 -10.46 3.72
N LYS A 225 7.60 -11.78 3.80
CA LYS A 225 8.60 -12.79 4.16
C LYS A 225 9.29 -13.28 2.87
N ILE A 226 10.52 -12.81 2.64
CA ILE A 226 11.33 -13.23 1.49
C ILE A 226 12.02 -14.56 1.85
N ALA A 227 11.35 -15.69 1.61
CA ALA A 227 11.78 -16.97 2.15
C ALA A 227 12.45 -17.91 1.14
N LYS A 228 11.99 -17.97 -0.10
CA LYS A 228 12.44 -19.00 -1.06
C LYS A 228 13.86 -18.81 -1.60
N GLU A 229 14.35 -17.58 -1.63
CA GLU A 229 15.71 -17.26 -2.11
C GLU A 229 16.67 -16.92 -0.97
N SER A 230 16.18 -17.16 0.24
CA SER A 230 16.97 -17.39 1.44
C SER A 230 17.95 -16.31 1.86
N VAL A 231 17.44 -15.09 2.08
CA VAL A 231 18.12 -14.22 3.04
C VAL A 231 18.29 -14.95 4.38
N PHE A 232 17.37 -15.88 4.69
CA PHE A 232 17.31 -16.65 5.94
C PHE A 232 17.42 -18.17 5.76
N THR A 233 17.80 -18.74 4.57
CA THR A 233 18.00 -20.19 4.46
C THR A 233 19.18 -20.68 5.28
N GLY A 234 18.90 -21.75 6.02
CA GLY A 234 19.87 -22.38 6.91
C GLY A 234 19.95 -21.77 8.30
N THR A 235 19.05 -20.84 8.67
CA THR A 235 18.89 -20.37 10.05
C THR A 235 17.82 -21.20 10.76
N ASN A 236 18.21 -22.20 11.51
CA ASN A 236 17.30 -23.02 12.34
C ASN A 236 16.77 -22.27 13.58
N ASN A 237 17.29 -21.06 13.83
CA ASN A 237 17.01 -20.20 14.98
C ASN A 237 15.99 -19.08 14.66
N PHE A 238 15.33 -19.14 13.50
CA PHE A 238 14.48 -18.11 12.95
C PHE A 238 12.99 -18.44 13.12
N VAL A 239 12.24 -17.51 13.70
CA VAL A 239 10.78 -17.61 13.83
C VAL A 239 10.14 -16.45 13.06
N SER A 240 9.26 -16.79 12.13
CA SER A 240 8.47 -15.82 11.36
C SER A 240 7.11 -15.62 12.00
N ASP A 241 6.69 -14.36 12.06
CA ASP A 241 5.41 -13.91 12.58
C ASP A 241 4.75 -13.02 11.53
N THR A 242 3.78 -13.62 10.83
CA THR A 242 3.02 -12.99 9.73
C THR A 242 1.64 -12.54 10.20
N ILE A 243 0.84 -11.96 9.32
CA ILE A 243 -0.56 -11.60 9.62
C ILE A 243 -1.44 -12.82 9.89
N SER A 244 -1.03 -14.03 9.48
CA SER A 244 -1.72 -15.29 9.75
C SER A 244 -1.27 -15.97 11.03
N SER A 245 -0.20 -15.48 11.68
CA SER A 245 0.31 -16.04 12.92
C SER A 245 -0.55 -15.62 14.12
N GLU A 246 -0.44 -16.35 15.25
CA GLU A 246 -1.23 -16.05 16.45
C GLU A 246 -0.59 -14.99 17.36
N ARG A 247 0.74 -14.72 17.20
CA ARG A 247 1.50 -13.89 18.13
C ARG A 247 1.56 -12.44 17.69
N TYR A 248 1.60 -11.53 18.64
CA TYR A 248 1.87 -10.09 18.50
C TYR A 248 0.89 -9.30 17.67
N ASN A 249 -0.20 -9.89 17.19
CA ASN A 249 -1.16 -9.25 16.28
C ASN A 249 -1.82 -8.01 16.87
N GLU A 250 -2.17 -8.03 18.17
CA GLU A 250 -2.79 -6.91 18.88
C GLU A 250 -1.88 -5.69 19.04
N TYR A 251 -0.56 -5.85 18.82
CA TYR A 251 0.42 -4.76 18.94
C TYR A 251 0.64 -4.02 17.62
N TYR A 252 0.25 -4.62 16.50
CA TYR A 252 0.36 -4.05 15.17
C TYR A 252 -1.03 -3.73 14.60
N GLY A 253 -1.43 -2.47 14.72
CA GLY A 253 -2.78 -2.01 14.46
C GLY A 253 -3.44 -1.47 15.72
N PHE A 254 -4.62 -0.88 15.59
CA PHE A 254 -5.48 -0.54 16.73
C PHE A 254 -6.61 -1.55 16.85
N THR A 255 -6.78 -2.11 18.01
CA THR A 255 -7.95 -2.94 18.34
C THR A 255 -9.20 -2.06 18.52
N GLN A 256 -10.38 -2.66 18.52
CA GLN A 256 -11.62 -1.92 18.82
C GLN A 256 -11.51 -1.18 20.17
N LYS A 257 -10.93 -1.82 21.17
CA LYS A 257 -10.70 -1.21 22.50
C LYS A 257 -9.80 0.02 22.43
N ASP A 258 -8.75 -0.01 21.60
CA ASP A 258 -7.86 1.14 21.42
C ASP A 258 -8.62 2.30 20.76
N VAL A 259 -9.42 2.01 19.72
CA VAL A 259 -10.22 3.02 19.04
C VAL A 259 -11.27 3.62 19.95
N ASP A 260 -11.99 2.80 20.74
CA ASP A 260 -12.96 3.29 21.71
C ASP A 260 -12.31 4.22 22.74
N GLN A 261 -11.11 3.87 23.22
CA GLN A 261 -10.36 4.72 24.15
C GLN A 261 -9.91 6.04 23.50
N ILE A 262 -9.44 5.99 22.24
CA ILE A 262 -9.07 7.20 21.47
C ILE A 262 -10.29 8.13 21.34
N LEU A 263 -11.45 7.60 20.97
CA LEU A 263 -12.66 8.37 20.77
C LEU A 263 -13.13 9.01 22.07
N GLN A 264 -13.09 8.27 23.16
CA GLN A 264 -13.43 8.77 24.50
C GLN A 264 -12.48 9.87 24.95
N ASP A 265 -11.15 9.68 24.80
CA ASP A 265 -10.14 10.66 25.19
C ASP A 265 -10.25 11.95 24.37
N ALA A 266 -10.60 11.83 23.08
CA ALA A 266 -10.82 12.94 22.16
C ALA A 266 -12.25 13.56 22.28
N GLN A 267 -13.19 12.90 22.96
CA GLN A 267 -14.60 13.30 23.07
C GLN A 267 -15.25 13.45 21.68
N ILE A 268 -15.19 12.40 20.86
CA ILE A 268 -15.72 12.31 19.49
C ILE A 268 -16.34 10.93 19.20
N GLU A 269 -17.02 10.36 20.19
CA GLU A 269 -17.63 9.02 20.07
C GLU A 269 -18.65 8.94 18.92
N GLU A 270 -19.24 10.05 18.51
CA GLU A 270 -20.11 10.16 17.34
C GLU A 270 -19.43 9.83 16.02
N LYS A 271 -18.08 9.86 15.97
CA LYS A 271 -17.28 9.51 14.79
C LYS A 271 -16.95 8.01 14.67
N ALA A 272 -17.39 7.20 15.63
CA ALA A 272 -17.09 5.76 15.65
C ALA A 272 -17.53 5.04 14.36
N SER A 273 -18.72 5.37 13.83
CA SER A 273 -19.24 4.78 12.59
C SER A 273 -18.38 5.13 11.38
N ASP A 274 -17.94 6.39 11.26
CA ASP A 274 -17.10 6.88 10.18
C ASP A 274 -15.75 6.15 10.19
N ILE A 275 -15.11 6.06 11.37
CA ILE A 275 -13.80 5.40 11.54
C ILE A 275 -13.91 3.90 11.24
N LYS A 276 -15.00 3.27 11.67
CA LYS A 276 -15.22 1.84 11.43
C LYS A 276 -15.42 1.54 9.94
N GLU A 277 -16.26 2.31 9.25
CA GLU A 277 -16.53 2.09 7.82
C GLU A 277 -15.27 2.27 6.96
N TRP A 278 -14.42 3.24 7.32
CA TRP A 278 -13.31 3.64 6.47
C TRP A 278 -11.98 2.96 6.78
N TYR A 279 -11.69 2.61 8.06
CA TYR A 279 -10.34 2.25 8.49
C TYR A 279 -10.25 0.94 9.26
N ASP A 280 -11.38 0.27 9.52
CA ASP A 280 -11.48 -1.06 10.13
C ASP A 280 -11.32 -2.18 9.09
N GLY A 281 -11.54 -3.40 9.52
CA GLY A 281 -11.76 -4.57 8.68
C GLY A 281 -10.52 -5.38 8.35
N TYR A 282 -9.37 -5.05 8.92
CA TYR A 282 -8.17 -5.90 8.84
C TYR A 282 -8.21 -6.98 9.91
N ARG A 283 -7.88 -8.20 9.52
CA ARG A 283 -7.79 -9.32 10.45
C ARG A 283 -6.39 -9.90 10.48
N PHE A 284 -5.77 -9.88 11.65
CA PHE A 284 -4.46 -10.47 11.92
C PHE A 284 -4.63 -11.62 12.92
N GLY A 285 -4.48 -12.86 12.47
CA GLY A 285 -4.84 -14.03 13.26
C GLY A 285 -6.29 -13.93 13.75
N GLU A 286 -6.47 -13.90 15.08
CA GLU A 286 -7.78 -13.77 15.72
C GLU A 286 -8.22 -12.32 16.00
N PHE A 287 -7.35 -11.34 15.73
CA PHE A 287 -7.62 -9.93 16.05
C PHE A 287 -8.13 -9.15 14.85
N ASP A 288 -9.24 -8.47 15.03
CA ASP A 288 -9.70 -7.42 14.12
C ASP A 288 -9.00 -6.11 14.52
N VAL A 289 -8.41 -5.43 13.53
CA VAL A 289 -7.60 -4.23 13.76
C VAL A 289 -7.88 -3.15 12.72
N TYR A 290 -7.74 -1.91 13.17
CA TYR A 290 -7.78 -0.70 12.35
C TYR A 290 -6.38 -0.32 11.92
N CYS A 291 -6.24 0.35 10.77
CA CYS A 291 -4.97 0.94 10.37
C CYS A 291 -4.65 2.19 11.22
N PRO A 292 -3.57 2.18 12.03
CA PRO A 292 -3.25 3.30 12.92
C PRO A 292 -2.97 4.62 12.19
N TRP A 293 -2.34 4.55 11.02
CA TRP A 293 -2.04 5.72 10.20
C TRP A 293 -3.31 6.47 9.80
N ASP A 294 -4.32 5.76 9.35
CA ASP A 294 -5.55 6.35 8.82
C ASP A 294 -6.39 6.93 9.95
N VAL A 295 -6.52 6.18 11.06
CA VAL A 295 -7.21 6.68 12.26
C VAL A 295 -6.56 7.96 12.77
N MET A 296 -5.21 8.00 12.87
CA MET A 296 -4.50 9.19 13.36
C MET A 296 -4.58 10.37 12.41
N ASN A 297 -4.54 10.15 11.09
CA ASN A 297 -4.72 11.23 10.11
C ASN A 297 -6.14 11.82 10.19
N TYR A 298 -7.17 10.97 10.29
CA TYR A 298 -8.54 11.46 10.43
C TYR A 298 -8.75 12.23 11.74
N LEU A 299 -8.17 11.77 12.84
CA LEU A 299 -8.15 12.53 14.09
C LEU A 299 -7.47 13.90 13.94
N TRP A 300 -6.36 13.95 13.22
CA TRP A 300 -5.69 15.21 12.91
C TRP A 300 -6.60 16.16 12.12
N ASP A 301 -7.27 15.68 11.09
CA ASP A 301 -8.22 16.48 10.32
C ASP A 301 -9.37 17.00 11.19
N LEU A 302 -9.89 16.16 12.10
CA LEU A 302 -10.93 16.56 13.06
C LEU A 302 -10.46 17.62 14.06
N THR A 303 -9.17 17.66 14.42
CA THR A 303 -8.64 18.76 15.26
C THR A 303 -8.67 20.11 14.56
N ASN A 304 -8.51 20.11 13.23
CA ASN A 304 -8.53 21.32 12.41
C ASN A 304 -9.96 21.69 11.96
N ASN A 305 -10.80 20.69 11.71
CA ASN A 305 -12.18 20.86 11.28
C ASN A 305 -13.06 19.73 11.86
N GLN A 306 -13.86 20.03 12.87
CA GLN A 306 -14.74 19.04 13.53
C GLN A 306 -15.76 18.39 12.58
N ASN A 307 -16.04 19.02 11.43
CA ASN A 307 -16.92 18.49 10.39
C ASN A 307 -16.15 17.77 9.27
N ALA A 308 -14.85 17.51 9.44
CA ALA A 308 -14.07 16.77 8.46
C ALA A 308 -14.71 15.40 8.18
N LYS A 309 -14.75 15.03 6.90
CA LYS A 309 -15.20 13.71 6.47
C LYS A 309 -13.98 12.80 6.31
N PRO A 310 -14.12 11.50 6.58
CA PRO A 310 -13.06 10.56 6.34
C PRO A 310 -12.72 10.50 4.83
N VAL A 311 -11.45 10.31 4.54
CA VAL A 311 -10.90 10.23 3.17
C VAL A 311 -9.86 9.11 3.08
N SER A 312 -9.46 8.72 1.87
CA SER A 312 -8.37 7.76 1.68
C SER A 312 -7.01 8.43 1.90
N TYR A 313 -6.34 8.09 3.00
CA TYR A 313 -4.96 8.51 3.31
C TYR A 313 -3.90 7.61 2.65
N TRP A 314 -4.26 6.39 2.26
CA TRP A 314 -3.39 5.47 1.51
C TRP A 314 -3.14 5.92 0.07
N LYS A 315 -4.12 6.56 -0.56
CA LYS A 315 -4.10 6.94 -1.98
C LYS A 315 -2.88 7.79 -2.36
N ASN A 316 -2.46 8.70 -1.49
CA ASN A 316 -1.43 9.69 -1.79
C ASN A 316 -0.02 9.31 -1.32
N THR A 317 0.16 8.21 -0.61
CA THR A 317 1.42 7.88 0.07
C THR A 317 1.89 6.43 -0.12
N SER A 318 1.07 5.57 -0.76
CA SER A 318 1.42 4.19 -1.11
C SER A 318 1.67 4.08 -2.60
N ASP A 319 2.68 3.29 -2.96
CA ASP A 319 2.89 2.88 -4.34
C ASP A 319 1.80 1.87 -4.70
N ASN A 320 0.71 2.35 -5.33
CA ASN A 320 -0.38 1.51 -5.81
C ASN A 320 -0.01 0.75 -7.10
N ALA A 321 1.26 0.76 -7.50
CA ALA A 321 1.79 0.04 -8.65
C ALA A 321 1.48 -1.47 -8.56
N ILE A 322 1.39 -2.02 -7.36
CA ILE A 322 1.02 -3.44 -7.15
C ILE A 322 -0.37 -3.72 -7.73
N ILE A 323 -1.39 -2.90 -7.43
CA ILE A 323 -2.74 -3.10 -7.98
C ILE A 323 -2.72 -2.91 -9.50
N ARG A 324 -1.96 -1.92 -10.00
CA ARG A 324 -1.85 -1.66 -11.43
C ARG A 324 -1.19 -2.84 -12.17
N SER A 325 -0.05 -3.32 -11.69
CA SER A 325 0.63 -4.48 -12.27
C SER A 325 -0.22 -5.75 -12.23
N PHE A 326 -1.04 -5.90 -11.17
CA PHE A 326 -2.02 -6.96 -11.06
C PHE A 326 -3.09 -6.88 -12.17
N ILE A 327 -3.62 -5.67 -12.42
CA ILE A 327 -4.65 -5.46 -13.45
C ILE A 327 -4.06 -5.66 -14.86
N ASP A 328 -2.84 -5.21 -15.11
CA ASP A 328 -2.13 -5.37 -16.39
C ASP A 328 -1.89 -6.84 -16.73
N TYR A 329 -1.58 -7.66 -15.72
CA TYR A 329 -1.37 -9.11 -15.88
C TYR A 329 -2.68 -9.91 -15.99
N SER A 330 -3.85 -9.31 -15.73
CA SER A 330 -5.10 -9.99 -15.48
C SER A 330 -5.75 -10.62 -16.73
N GLY A 331 -5.92 -11.95 -16.72
CA GLY A 331 -6.84 -12.67 -17.59
C GLY A 331 -8.32 -12.50 -17.18
N ALA A 332 -9.23 -13.08 -17.98
CA ALA A 332 -10.69 -12.98 -17.73
C ALA A 332 -11.14 -13.49 -16.35
N ALA A 333 -10.46 -14.50 -15.80
CA ALA A 333 -10.78 -15.07 -14.48
C ALA A 333 -10.48 -14.08 -13.35
N ILE A 334 -9.33 -13.42 -13.40
CA ILE A 334 -8.92 -12.41 -12.40
C ILE A 334 -9.89 -11.22 -12.44
N LYS A 335 -10.27 -10.75 -13.63
CA LYS A 335 -11.24 -9.66 -13.77
C LYS A 335 -12.56 -9.95 -13.08
N LYS A 336 -13.08 -11.18 -13.23
CA LYS A 336 -14.32 -11.60 -12.56
C LYS A 336 -14.18 -11.60 -11.03
N LYS A 337 -13.03 -12.03 -10.49
CA LYS A 337 -12.77 -12.02 -9.04
C LYS A 337 -12.64 -10.58 -8.51
N LEU A 338 -11.98 -9.68 -9.24
CA LEU A 338 -11.95 -8.25 -8.90
C LEU A 338 -13.34 -7.62 -8.87
N GLU A 339 -14.21 -7.96 -9.83
CA GLU A 339 -15.61 -7.51 -9.84
C GLU A 339 -16.34 -7.93 -8.56
N ILE A 340 -16.18 -9.19 -8.14
CA ILE A 340 -16.78 -9.69 -6.89
C ILE A 340 -16.28 -8.88 -5.69
N LEU A 341 -14.97 -8.66 -5.58
CA LEU A 341 -14.37 -7.93 -4.47
C LEU A 341 -14.84 -6.47 -4.40
N ILE A 342 -14.82 -5.76 -5.53
CA ILE A 342 -15.22 -4.35 -5.59
C ILE A 342 -16.73 -4.20 -5.29
N SER A 343 -17.55 -5.18 -5.66
CA SER A 343 -18.98 -5.20 -5.30
C SER A 343 -19.26 -5.52 -3.83
N GLY A 344 -18.21 -5.77 -3.02
CA GLY A 344 -18.32 -6.08 -1.59
C GLY A 344 -18.46 -7.57 -1.30
N GLY A 345 -18.28 -8.44 -2.29
CA GLY A 345 -18.22 -9.89 -2.11
C GLY A 345 -16.84 -10.36 -1.67
N SER A 346 -16.70 -11.68 -1.55
CA SER A 346 -15.46 -12.37 -1.18
C SER A 346 -15.07 -13.41 -2.24
N ILE A 347 -13.79 -13.78 -2.25
CA ILE A 347 -13.22 -14.81 -3.13
C ILE A 347 -12.42 -15.81 -2.30
N ARG A 348 -12.41 -17.08 -2.73
CA ARG A 348 -11.55 -18.10 -2.11
C ARG A 348 -10.26 -18.23 -2.89
N GLN A 349 -9.11 -18.16 -2.18
CA GLN A 349 -7.78 -18.23 -2.76
C GLN A 349 -6.83 -19.02 -1.86
N GLN A 350 -5.96 -19.79 -2.47
CA GLN A 350 -4.80 -20.35 -1.79
C GLN A 350 -3.76 -19.25 -1.61
N ILE A 351 -3.17 -19.18 -0.40
CA ILE A 351 -2.19 -18.15 -0.05
C ILE A 351 -0.82 -18.77 0.13
N GLU A 352 0.13 -18.25 -0.60
CA GLU A 352 1.56 -18.55 -0.45
C GLU A 352 2.22 -17.43 0.37
N GLU A 353 2.60 -17.71 1.62
CA GLU A 353 3.29 -16.75 2.49
C GLU A 353 4.80 -16.63 2.20
N ASN A 354 5.38 -17.65 1.57
CA ASN A 354 6.80 -17.70 1.26
C ASN A 354 7.08 -17.18 -0.16
N LEU A 355 6.66 -15.94 -0.43
CA LEU A 355 6.83 -15.30 -1.72
C LEU A 355 8.25 -14.75 -1.89
N THR A 356 8.71 -14.73 -3.15
CA THR A 356 9.87 -13.94 -3.57
C THR A 356 9.42 -12.87 -4.55
N TYR A 357 10.13 -11.74 -4.57
CA TYR A 357 9.78 -10.66 -5.49
C TYR A 357 9.96 -11.04 -6.97
N ASP A 358 10.82 -12.01 -7.30
CA ASP A 358 11.01 -12.52 -8.67
C ASP A 358 9.78 -13.28 -9.20
N TYR A 359 8.99 -13.86 -8.30
CA TYR A 359 7.80 -14.65 -8.66
C TYR A 359 6.49 -13.88 -8.53
N LEU A 360 6.54 -12.56 -8.29
CA LEU A 360 5.33 -11.74 -8.13
C LEU A 360 4.34 -11.87 -9.29
N HIS A 361 4.88 -12.02 -10.51
CA HIS A 361 4.08 -12.11 -11.74
C HIS A 361 4.03 -13.54 -12.32
N SER A 362 4.48 -14.55 -11.57
CA SER A 362 4.61 -15.91 -12.10
C SER A 362 3.31 -16.71 -12.05
N SER A 363 2.38 -16.39 -11.14
CA SER A 363 1.08 -17.06 -11.03
C SER A 363 -0.01 -16.14 -10.48
N GLU A 364 -1.28 -16.54 -10.68
CA GLU A 364 -2.43 -15.84 -10.13
C GLU A 364 -2.45 -15.90 -8.60
N GLU A 365 -2.09 -17.04 -8.01
CA GLU A 365 -2.06 -17.26 -6.55
C GLU A 365 -1.07 -16.30 -5.87
N ASN A 366 0.09 -16.06 -6.46
CA ASN A 366 1.09 -15.14 -5.94
C ASN A 366 0.56 -13.69 -5.90
N LEU A 367 -0.18 -13.28 -6.92
CA LEU A 367 -0.78 -11.95 -6.98
C LEU A 367 -1.81 -11.74 -5.86
N TRP A 368 -2.68 -12.73 -5.61
CA TRP A 368 -3.65 -12.66 -4.51
C TRP A 368 -2.97 -12.68 -3.15
N SER A 369 -1.92 -13.49 -2.99
CA SER A 369 -1.12 -13.57 -1.77
C SER A 369 -0.47 -12.23 -1.42
N ILE A 370 0.07 -11.51 -2.41
CA ILE A 370 0.66 -10.20 -2.20
C ILE A 370 -0.39 -9.18 -1.78
N LEU A 371 -1.54 -9.13 -2.46
CA LEU A 371 -2.61 -8.20 -2.08
C LEU A 371 -3.07 -8.44 -0.63
N TYR A 372 -3.14 -9.70 -0.20
CA TYR A 372 -3.45 -10.05 1.18
C TYR A 372 -2.33 -9.64 2.15
N LEU A 373 -1.09 -10.06 1.92
CA LEU A 373 0.03 -9.79 2.81
C LEU A 373 0.40 -8.31 2.92
N THR A 374 0.09 -7.52 1.88
CA THR A 374 0.32 -6.06 1.87
C THR A 374 -0.87 -5.23 2.35
N GLY A 375 -2.00 -5.87 2.68
CA GLY A 375 -3.16 -5.22 3.29
C GLY A 375 -4.18 -4.62 2.32
N TYR A 376 -4.10 -4.93 1.03
CA TYR A 376 -5.17 -4.59 0.08
C TYR A 376 -6.37 -5.53 0.17
N LEU A 377 -6.15 -6.75 0.68
CA LEU A 377 -7.20 -7.70 1.02
C LEU A 377 -7.05 -8.14 2.46
N THR A 378 -8.12 -8.66 3.03
CA THR A 378 -8.17 -9.26 4.36
C THR A 378 -8.91 -10.59 4.32
N ASN A 379 -8.62 -11.49 5.27
CA ASN A 379 -9.37 -12.73 5.42
C ASN A 379 -10.66 -12.52 6.21
N VAL A 380 -11.69 -13.28 5.87
CA VAL A 380 -12.99 -13.32 6.59
C VAL A 380 -13.21 -14.60 7.37
N SER A 381 -12.43 -15.64 7.06
CA SER A 381 -12.50 -16.95 7.71
C SER A 381 -11.11 -17.41 8.14
N GLU A 382 -11.05 -18.41 9.00
CA GLU A 382 -9.81 -19.14 9.25
C GLU A 382 -9.32 -19.84 7.98
N GLN A 383 -8.04 -20.14 7.93
CA GLN A 383 -7.42 -20.85 6.82
C GLN A 383 -7.87 -22.30 6.83
N ASP A 384 -8.31 -22.81 5.68
CA ASP A 384 -8.61 -24.22 5.50
C ASP A 384 -7.32 -25.08 5.53
N THR A 385 -7.48 -26.38 5.71
CA THR A 385 -6.34 -27.34 5.79
C THR A 385 -5.48 -27.40 4.53
N ASP A 386 -6.01 -26.96 3.39
CA ASP A 386 -5.32 -26.87 2.10
C ASP A 386 -4.63 -25.50 1.86
N GLY A 387 -4.64 -24.61 2.84
CA GLY A 387 -4.08 -23.27 2.73
C GLY A 387 -4.99 -22.24 2.04
N THR A 388 -6.24 -22.61 1.74
CA THR A 388 -7.22 -21.71 1.14
C THR A 388 -7.87 -20.82 2.21
N ILE A 389 -8.00 -19.54 1.91
CA ILE A 389 -8.74 -18.58 2.74
C ILE A 389 -9.75 -17.80 1.91
N GLU A 390 -10.74 -17.27 2.58
CA GLU A 390 -11.72 -16.38 1.99
C GLU A 390 -11.28 -14.91 2.17
N LEU A 391 -11.11 -14.19 1.05
CA LEU A 391 -10.59 -12.84 0.98
C LEU A 391 -11.66 -11.83 0.60
N LYS A 392 -11.63 -10.65 1.21
CA LYS A 392 -12.42 -9.48 0.84
C LYS A 392 -11.58 -8.20 0.87
N ILE A 393 -12.10 -7.11 0.31
CA ILE A 393 -11.57 -5.77 0.53
C ILE A 393 -11.91 -5.36 1.98
N PRO A 394 -10.91 -4.88 2.78
CA PRO A 394 -11.13 -4.65 4.21
C PRO A 394 -12.16 -3.56 4.50
N ASN A 395 -12.11 -2.43 3.79
CA ASN A 395 -12.86 -1.24 4.13
C ASN A 395 -13.09 -0.31 2.93
N LYS A 396 -13.75 0.81 3.19
CA LYS A 396 -14.13 1.78 2.16
C LYS A 396 -12.92 2.51 1.57
N GLU A 397 -11.89 2.78 2.37
CA GLU A 397 -10.65 3.39 1.89
C GLU A 397 -9.97 2.56 0.82
N ILE A 398 -9.74 1.28 1.08
CA ILE A 398 -9.10 0.37 0.13
C ILE A 398 -10.00 0.12 -1.08
N LYS A 399 -11.32 0.06 -0.89
CA LYS A 399 -12.28 -0.01 -2.00
C LYS A 399 -12.13 1.17 -2.95
N GLU A 400 -12.04 2.40 -2.43
CA GLU A 400 -11.84 3.61 -3.24
C GLU A 400 -10.51 3.57 -4.02
N ILE A 401 -9.45 2.98 -3.44
CA ILE A 401 -8.17 2.80 -4.14
C ILE A 401 -8.33 1.84 -5.32
N PHE A 402 -8.98 0.69 -5.13
CA PHE A 402 -9.26 -0.24 -6.24
C PHE A 402 -10.09 0.44 -7.33
N GLU A 403 -11.18 1.10 -6.99
CA GLU A 403 -12.06 1.81 -7.93
C GLU A 403 -11.29 2.86 -8.73
N THR A 404 -10.50 3.69 -8.06
CA THR A 404 -9.71 4.75 -8.71
C THR A 404 -8.61 4.16 -9.62
N THR A 405 -7.92 3.10 -9.17
CA THR A 405 -6.84 2.49 -9.94
C THR A 405 -7.38 1.79 -11.18
N VAL A 406 -8.49 1.07 -11.06
CA VAL A 406 -9.19 0.44 -12.18
C VAL A 406 -9.67 1.50 -13.19
N LYS A 407 -10.25 2.59 -12.71
CA LYS A 407 -10.69 3.70 -13.57
C LYS A 407 -9.51 4.30 -14.34
N LYS A 408 -8.41 4.61 -13.65
CA LYS A 408 -7.21 5.16 -14.29
C LYS A 408 -6.58 4.19 -15.29
N TRP A 409 -6.46 2.91 -14.94
CA TRP A 409 -5.98 1.88 -15.85
C TRP A 409 -6.82 1.83 -17.12
N PHE A 410 -8.14 1.92 -16.96
CA PHE A 410 -9.06 1.95 -18.07
C PHE A 410 -8.85 3.19 -18.98
N GLU A 411 -8.74 4.39 -18.39
CA GLU A 411 -8.46 5.64 -19.11
C GLU A 411 -7.14 5.55 -19.89
N ASP A 412 -6.09 4.97 -19.30
CA ASP A 412 -4.77 4.81 -19.94
C ASP A 412 -4.82 3.80 -21.10
N ASN A 413 -5.48 2.64 -20.91
CA ASN A 413 -5.65 1.66 -21.99
C ASN A 413 -6.57 2.16 -23.10
N ALA A 414 -7.57 2.93 -22.73
CA ALA A 414 -8.44 3.59 -23.70
C ALA A 414 -7.67 4.54 -24.64
N LYS A 415 -6.52 5.10 -24.24
CA LYS A 415 -5.66 5.95 -25.06
C LYS A 415 -4.76 5.18 -26.04
N THR A 416 -4.47 3.90 -25.79
CA THR A 416 -3.50 3.11 -26.57
C THR A 416 -4.13 2.25 -27.68
N ILE A 417 -5.45 2.11 -27.69
CA ILE A 417 -6.16 1.31 -28.71
C ILE A 417 -6.26 2.12 -29.99
N ASP A 418 -5.87 1.53 -31.14
CA ASP A 418 -6.13 2.12 -32.45
C ASP A 418 -7.64 2.23 -32.66
N ARG A 419 -8.12 3.47 -32.76
CA ARG A 419 -9.56 3.78 -32.82
C ARG A 419 -9.96 4.40 -34.13
N LYS A 420 -9.12 4.27 -35.13
CA LYS A 420 -9.40 4.87 -36.46
C LYS A 420 -10.76 4.44 -36.95
N GLU A 421 -11.08 3.14 -36.89
CA GLU A 421 -12.38 2.62 -37.37
C GLU A 421 -13.56 3.18 -36.54
N LEU A 422 -13.39 3.39 -35.22
CA LEU A 422 -14.39 4.00 -34.36
C LEU A 422 -14.63 5.47 -34.76
N PHE A 423 -13.57 6.26 -34.96
CA PHE A 423 -13.69 7.67 -35.28
C PHE A 423 -14.19 7.89 -36.72
N ASP A 424 -13.72 7.09 -37.68
CA ASP A 424 -14.25 7.08 -39.02
C ASP A 424 -15.77 6.80 -39.00
N ALA A 425 -16.22 5.90 -38.11
CA ALA A 425 -17.64 5.60 -37.93
C ALA A 425 -18.43 6.76 -37.31
N VAL A 426 -17.83 7.53 -36.37
CA VAL A 426 -18.47 8.75 -35.85
C VAL A 426 -18.72 9.73 -36.96
N TRP A 427 -17.71 10.06 -37.77
CA TRP A 427 -17.80 11.11 -38.79
C TRP A 427 -18.50 10.67 -40.08
N THR A 428 -18.62 9.36 -40.33
CA THR A 428 -19.42 8.82 -41.45
C THR A 428 -20.86 8.49 -41.05
N GLY A 429 -21.21 8.60 -39.78
CA GLY A 429 -22.56 8.30 -39.29
C GLY A 429 -22.88 6.81 -39.21
N ASN A 430 -21.89 5.93 -39.14
CA ASN A 430 -22.10 4.48 -39.12
C ASN A 430 -22.39 3.95 -37.72
N ALA A 431 -23.66 3.95 -37.31
CA ALA A 431 -24.13 3.52 -36.01
C ALA A 431 -23.85 2.02 -35.71
N ASP A 432 -23.79 1.15 -36.73
CA ASP A 432 -23.53 -0.28 -36.54
C ASP A 432 -22.06 -0.52 -36.15
N ILE A 433 -21.13 0.15 -36.83
CA ILE A 433 -19.71 0.11 -36.47
C ILE A 433 -19.51 0.72 -35.08
N LEU A 434 -20.12 1.85 -34.75
CA LEU A 434 -20.09 2.44 -33.42
C LEU A 434 -20.58 1.44 -32.36
N THR A 435 -21.69 0.78 -32.59
CA THR A 435 -22.22 -0.27 -31.68
C THR A 435 -21.21 -1.38 -31.47
N LYS A 436 -20.59 -1.88 -32.55
CA LYS A 436 -19.60 -2.96 -32.50
C LYS A 436 -18.34 -2.56 -31.73
N GLU A 437 -17.74 -1.41 -32.10
CA GLU A 437 -16.46 -0.95 -31.53
C GLU A 437 -16.61 -0.52 -30.07
N ILE A 438 -17.62 0.29 -29.73
CA ILE A 438 -17.91 0.67 -28.34
C ILE A 438 -18.24 -0.58 -27.51
N GLY A 439 -19.04 -1.51 -28.05
CA GLY A 439 -19.37 -2.78 -27.39
C GLY A 439 -18.14 -3.67 -27.17
N THR A 440 -17.14 -3.64 -28.04
CA THR A 440 -15.87 -4.34 -27.88
C THR A 440 -15.05 -3.71 -26.76
N LEU A 441 -14.94 -2.40 -26.72
CA LEU A 441 -14.28 -1.65 -25.65
C LEU A 441 -14.94 -1.90 -24.30
N LEU A 442 -16.28 -1.90 -24.23
CA LEU A 442 -17.02 -2.23 -23.00
C LEU A 442 -16.73 -3.64 -22.49
N ARG A 443 -16.58 -4.64 -23.37
CA ARG A 443 -16.24 -6.00 -22.99
C ARG A 443 -14.83 -6.14 -22.40
N MET A 444 -13.92 -5.25 -22.76
CA MET A 444 -12.58 -5.18 -22.19
C MET A 444 -12.57 -4.52 -20.80
N THR A 445 -13.64 -3.84 -20.39
CA THR A 445 -13.73 -3.19 -19.08
C THR A 445 -14.03 -4.21 -17.99
N ILE A 446 -13.63 -3.87 -16.73
CA ILE A 446 -14.10 -4.57 -15.54
C ILE A 446 -15.54 -4.16 -15.27
N SER A 447 -16.44 -5.13 -15.07
CA SER A 447 -17.82 -4.80 -14.78
C SER A 447 -18.03 -4.54 -13.28
N TYR A 448 -18.64 -3.41 -12.98
CA TYR A 448 -19.19 -3.08 -11.66
C TYR A 448 -20.65 -3.54 -11.57
N HIS A 449 -21.09 -3.98 -10.40
CA HIS A 449 -22.50 -4.34 -10.21
C HIS A 449 -23.45 -3.14 -10.30
N ASP A 450 -22.94 -1.92 -10.07
CA ASP A 450 -23.68 -0.68 -10.27
C ASP A 450 -23.14 0.11 -11.45
N TYR A 451 -23.52 -0.26 -12.67
CA TYR A 451 -23.36 0.60 -13.83
C TYR A 451 -24.31 1.79 -13.68
N LYS A 452 -23.80 2.87 -13.04
CA LYS A 452 -24.51 4.14 -13.01
C LYS A 452 -24.33 4.84 -14.37
N GLU A 453 -25.26 5.69 -14.71
CA GLU A 453 -25.23 6.49 -15.95
C GLU A 453 -23.91 7.29 -16.05
N ASP A 454 -23.46 7.87 -14.95
CA ASP A 454 -22.19 8.60 -14.84
C ASP A 454 -20.95 7.79 -15.28
N PHE A 455 -20.97 6.46 -15.10
CA PHE A 455 -19.89 5.60 -15.59
C PHE A 455 -19.81 5.58 -17.11
N TYR A 456 -20.96 5.44 -17.79
CA TYR A 456 -21.00 5.41 -19.24
C TYR A 456 -20.65 6.75 -19.88
N HIS A 457 -21.02 7.87 -19.22
CA HIS A 457 -20.59 9.20 -19.62
C HIS A 457 -19.08 9.36 -19.53
N ALA A 458 -18.48 8.99 -18.38
CA ALA A 458 -17.01 9.04 -18.18
C ALA A 458 -16.27 8.12 -19.17
N PHE A 459 -16.84 6.95 -19.47
CA PHE A 459 -16.31 6.00 -20.42
C PHE A 459 -16.27 6.57 -21.85
N LEU A 460 -17.38 7.12 -22.32
CA LEU A 460 -17.45 7.74 -23.66
C LEU A 460 -16.54 8.96 -23.75
N ALA A 461 -16.57 9.85 -22.75
CA ALA A 461 -15.70 11.03 -22.71
C ALA A 461 -14.21 10.63 -22.76
N GLY A 462 -13.82 9.58 -22.01
CA GLY A 462 -12.45 9.04 -22.01
C GLY A 462 -12.03 8.43 -23.34
N ILE A 463 -12.96 7.74 -24.04
CA ILE A 463 -12.70 7.19 -25.37
C ILE A 463 -12.39 8.32 -26.36
N PHE A 464 -13.17 9.36 -26.35
CA PHE A 464 -13.08 10.42 -27.36
C PHE A 464 -11.95 11.42 -27.06
N ALA A 465 -11.76 11.83 -25.80
CA ALA A 465 -10.65 12.71 -25.40
C ALA A 465 -9.27 12.07 -25.65
N GLY A 466 -9.15 10.76 -25.49
CA GLY A 466 -7.91 10.02 -25.73
C GLY A 466 -7.43 9.99 -27.18
N ALA A 467 -8.26 10.43 -28.13
CA ALA A 467 -7.93 10.49 -29.57
C ALA A 467 -7.52 11.89 -30.04
N GLY A 468 -7.45 12.84 -29.13
CA GLY A 468 -7.05 14.22 -29.47
C GLY A 468 -8.18 15.13 -29.91
N TYR A 469 -9.43 14.67 -29.89
CA TYR A 469 -10.58 15.52 -30.13
C TYR A 469 -10.89 16.39 -28.91
N VAL A 470 -11.42 17.58 -29.13
CA VAL A 470 -12.02 18.38 -28.07
C VAL A 470 -13.33 17.72 -27.68
N VAL A 471 -13.46 17.39 -26.38
CA VAL A 471 -14.65 16.71 -25.83
C VAL A 471 -15.23 17.55 -24.71
N GLU A 472 -16.50 17.88 -24.84
CA GLU A 472 -17.28 18.47 -23.74
C GLU A 472 -18.24 17.43 -23.20
N SER A 473 -18.36 17.36 -21.87
CA SER A 473 -19.24 16.42 -21.18
C SER A 473 -20.09 17.16 -20.15
N ASN A 474 -21.38 16.87 -20.10
CA ASN A 474 -22.36 17.49 -19.18
C ASN A 474 -22.40 19.03 -19.26
N LYS A 475 -22.16 19.61 -20.42
CA LYS A 475 -22.21 21.07 -20.65
C LYS A 475 -23.61 21.50 -21.08
N GLU A 476 -23.98 22.74 -20.75
CA GLU A 476 -25.25 23.32 -21.16
C GLU A 476 -25.25 23.61 -22.65
N HIS A 477 -26.17 23.01 -23.40
CA HIS A 477 -26.42 23.22 -24.81
C HIS A 477 -27.93 23.29 -25.05
N GLY A 478 -28.37 24.27 -25.85
CA GLY A 478 -29.79 24.49 -26.09
C GLY A 478 -30.59 24.72 -24.80
N GLU A 479 -31.67 23.98 -24.60
CA GLU A 479 -32.50 24.03 -23.38
C GLU A 479 -32.18 22.93 -22.35
N GLY A 480 -30.95 22.39 -22.35
CA GLY A 480 -30.57 21.34 -21.43
C GLY A 480 -29.07 21.12 -21.35
N ARG A 481 -28.67 19.94 -20.87
CA ARG A 481 -27.27 19.50 -20.84
C ARG A 481 -27.13 18.27 -21.69
N SER A 482 -26.26 18.35 -22.72
CA SER A 482 -25.88 17.18 -23.49
C SER A 482 -24.87 16.34 -22.76
N ASP A 483 -24.96 15.03 -22.94
CA ASP A 483 -24.03 14.12 -22.24
C ASP A 483 -22.61 14.25 -22.77
N ILE A 484 -22.42 14.21 -24.09
CA ILE A 484 -21.10 14.35 -24.73
C ILE A 484 -21.22 15.05 -26.06
N VAL A 485 -20.33 16.01 -26.29
CA VAL A 485 -20.12 16.68 -27.57
C VAL A 485 -18.66 16.55 -27.99
N ILE A 486 -18.44 16.18 -29.23
CA ILE A 486 -17.12 16.00 -29.84
C ILE A 486 -16.98 16.95 -30.99
N TYR A 487 -15.87 17.68 -31.05
CA TYR A 487 -15.58 18.68 -32.08
C TYR A 487 -14.46 18.20 -32.99
N ASP A 488 -14.68 18.36 -34.29
CA ASP A 488 -13.64 18.33 -35.31
C ASP A 488 -13.62 19.70 -36.01
N ASP A 489 -12.93 20.64 -35.35
CA ASP A 489 -12.82 22.02 -35.84
C ASP A 489 -12.08 22.11 -37.18
N TYR A 490 -11.27 21.09 -37.52
CA TYR A 490 -10.52 21.06 -38.77
C TYR A 490 -11.43 20.72 -39.97
N GLU A 491 -12.35 19.77 -39.79
CA GLU A 491 -13.30 19.32 -40.80
C GLU A 491 -14.66 20.05 -40.71
N GLY A 492 -14.81 20.97 -39.74
CA GLY A 492 -16.06 21.69 -39.51
C GLY A 492 -17.23 20.81 -39.07
N LYS A 493 -16.95 19.77 -38.28
CA LYS A 493 -17.94 18.76 -37.85
C LYS A 493 -18.11 18.73 -36.35
N VAL A 494 -19.33 18.46 -35.92
CA VAL A 494 -19.64 18.20 -34.48
C VAL A 494 -20.51 16.97 -34.35
N ALA A 495 -20.22 16.15 -33.33
CA ALA A 495 -21.01 14.97 -33.02
C ALA A 495 -21.53 15.04 -31.56
N ILE A 496 -22.83 14.85 -31.39
CA ILE A 496 -23.56 14.92 -30.12
C ILE A 496 -24.03 13.54 -29.76
N PHE A 497 -23.68 13.07 -28.57
CA PHE A 497 -24.12 11.80 -28.03
C PHE A 497 -24.98 12.04 -26.78
N GLU A 498 -26.13 11.40 -26.73
CA GLU A 498 -26.98 11.30 -25.55
C GLU A 498 -27.04 9.85 -25.10
N ALA A 499 -26.70 9.57 -23.86
CA ALA A 499 -26.57 8.24 -23.32
C ALA A 499 -27.75 7.88 -22.40
N LYS A 500 -28.18 6.64 -22.43
CA LYS A 500 -29.21 6.10 -21.54
C LYS A 500 -28.78 4.75 -20.98
N LYS A 501 -29.05 4.52 -19.71
CA LYS A 501 -28.88 3.21 -19.08
C LYS A 501 -30.18 2.41 -19.18
N SER A 502 -30.14 1.27 -19.87
CA SER A 502 -31.27 0.36 -19.96
C SER A 502 -31.34 -0.58 -18.74
N GLN A 503 -32.55 -0.91 -18.32
CA GLN A 503 -32.78 -1.86 -17.23
C GLN A 503 -32.68 -3.31 -17.71
N ASN A 504 -33.10 -3.58 -18.93
CA ASN A 504 -33.05 -4.90 -19.58
C ASN A 504 -32.49 -4.80 -20.99
N PRO A 505 -31.97 -5.88 -21.59
CA PRO A 505 -31.49 -5.87 -22.96
C PRO A 505 -32.56 -5.50 -24.00
N GLU A 506 -33.82 -5.86 -23.74
CA GLU A 506 -34.95 -5.57 -24.63
C GLU A 506 -35.29 -4.08 -24.68
N ASP A 507 -34.97 -3.32 -23.62
CA ASP A 507 -35.27 -1.88 -23.52
C ASP A 507 -34.26 -1.03 -24.33
N MET A 508 -33.13 -1.58 -24.76
CA MET A 508 -32.03 -0.83 -25.36
C MET A 508 -32.45 -0.04 -26.62
N ILE A 509 -33.32 -0.62 -27.46
CA ILE A 509 -33.80 0.04 -28.68
C ILE A 509 -34.65 1.25 -28.31
N LEU A 510 -35.58 1.09 -27.38
CA LEU A 510 -36.47 2.16 -26.91
C LEU A 510 -35.70 3.28 -26.24
N ASP A 511 -34.67 2.95 -25.45
CA ASP A 511 -33.85 3.92 -24.71
C ASP A 511 -32.92 4.71 -25.66
N CYS A 512 -32.40 4.11 -26.74
CA CYS A 512 -31.77 4.87 -27.84
C CYS A 512 -32.74 5.88 -28.50
N GLU A 513 -33.98 5.49 -28.73
CA GLU A 513 -35.00 6.38 -29.30
C GLU A 513 -35.36 7.52 -28.36
N LYS A 514 -35.43 7.24 -27.05
CA LYS A 514 -35.59 8.29 -26.02
C LYS A 514 -34.42 9.27 -26.02
N ALA A 515 -33.16 8.76 -26.15
CA ALA A 515 -31.98 9.60 -26.25
C ALA A 515 -32.03 10.53 -27.45
N ILE A 516 -32.36 10.03 -28.65
CA ILE A 516 -32.54 10.85 -29.85
C ILE A 516 -33.66 11.86 -29.68
N LYS A 517 -34.77 11.45 -29.09
CA LYS A 517 -35.90 12.33 -28.78
C LYS A 517 -35.48 13.48 -27.85
N GLN A 518 -34.70 13.22 -26.84
CA GLN A 518 -34.16 14.22 -25.91
C GLN A 518 -33.28 15.25 -26.66
N ILE A 519 -32.37 14.82 -27.55
CA ILE A 519 -31.54 15.72 -28.37
C ILE A 519 -32.45 16.69 -29.16
N ASN A 520 -33.57 16.21 -29.73
CA ASN A 520 -34.50 17.01 -30.47
C ASN A 520 -35.29 17.99 -29.59
N GLU A 521 -35.88 17.49 -28.50
CA GLU A 521 -36.72 18.27 -27.58
C GLU A 521 -35.92 19.37 -26.88
N LYS A 522 -34.64 19.13 -26.59
CA LYS A 522 -33.74 20.07 -25.94
C LYS A 522 -32.94 20.93 -26.93
N MET A 523 -33.15 20.74 -28.22
CA MET A 523 -32.51 21.51 -29.29
C MET A 523 -30.99 21.60 -29.19
N TYR A 524 -30.32 20.50 -28.75
CA TYR A 524 -28.86 20.49 -28.57
C TYR A 524 -28.08 20.80 -29.86
N ALA A 525 -28.62 20.45 -31.04
CA ALA A 525 -27.98 20.67 -32.32
C ALA A 525 -28.06 22.14 -32.77
N ASN A 526 -29.07 22.91 -32.34
CA ASN A 526 -29.33 24.24 -32.87
C ASN A 526 -28.21 25.25 -32.56
N GLU A 527 -27.50 25.07 -31.47
CA GLU A 527 -26.36 25.93 -31.08
C GLU A 527 -25.19 25.82 -32.07
N PHE A 528 -25.10 24.71 -32.79
CA PHE A 528 -23.98 24.40 -33.69
C PHE A 528 -24.28 24.70 -35.15
N GLU A 529 -25.54 25.00 -35.52
CA GLU A 529 -25.97 25.19 -36.92
C GLU A 529 -25.23 26.32 -37.63
N ASP A 530 -24.87 27.39 -36.91
CA ASP A 530 -24.16 28.54 -37.50
C ASP A 530 -22.62 28.37 -37.50
N ALA A 531 -22.08 27.39 -36.77
CA ALA A 531 -20.65 27.25 -36.54
C ALA A 531 -20.02 26.01 -37.21
N TYR A 532 -20.82 24.99 -37.55
CA TYR A 532 -20.34 23.72 -38.11
C TYR A 532 -21.12 23.32 -39.34
N ASP A 533 -20.41 22.80 -40.35
CA ASP A 533 -20.99 22.37 -41.64
C ASP A 533 -21.77 21.05 -41.50
N GLU A 534 -21.38 20.17 -40.57
CA GLU A 534 -22.03 18.88 -40.35
C GLU A 534 -22.25 18.62 -38.87
N ILE A 535 -23.52 18.34 -38.51
CA ILE A 535 -23.92 18.02 -37.14
C ILE A 535 -24.45 16.59 -37.11
N LEU A 536 -23.77 15.73 -36.39
CA LEU A 536 -24.12 14.32 -36.22
C LEU A 536 -24.71 14.08 -34.83
N CYS A 537 -25.89 13.47 -34.76
CA CYS A 537 -26.57 13.21 -33.49
C CYS A 537 -26.76 11.71 -33.28
N TYR A 538 -26.37 11.23 -32.08
CA TYR A 538 -26.43 9.82 -31.73
C TYR A 538 -27.14 9.61 -30.39
N GLY A 539 -28.11 8.70 -30.38
CA GLY A 539 -28.62 8.10 -29.16
C GLY A 539 -27.87 6.81 -28.88
N ILE A 540 -27.34 6.68 -27.67
CA ILE A 540 -26.66 5.47 -27.25
C ILE A 540 -27.30 4.91 -25.98
N SER A 541 -27.57 3.61 -25.96
CA SER A 541 -28.05 2.92 -24.77
C SER A 541 -27.07 1.87 -24.29
N PHE A 542 -27.00 1.70 -22.98
CA PHE A 542 -26.09 0.76 -22.32
C PHE A 542 -26.85 -0.22 -21.43
N PHE A 543 -26.49 -1.49 -21.56
CA PHE A 543 -26.88 -2.53 -20.61
C PHE A 543 -25.68 -3.39 -20.26
N LYS A 544 -25.14 -3.25 -19.05
CA LYS A 544 -23.91 -3.95 -18.64
C LYS A 544 -22.76 -3.70 -19.65
N LYS A 545 -22.24 -4.78 -20.26
CA LYS A 545 -21.16 -4.73 -21.29
C LYS A 545 -21.69 -4.66 -22.72
N ARG A 546 -22.91 -4.22 -22.90
CA ARG A 546 -23.52 -4.05 -24.23
C ARG A 546 -23.87 -2.59 -24.45
N CYS A 547 -23.72 -2.12 -25.65
CA CYS A 547 -24.28 -0.87 -26.09
C CYS A 547 -25.05 -1.05 -27.38
N LEU A 548 -25.92 -0.12 -27.66
CA LEU A 548 -26.58 0.05 -28.94
C LEU A 548 -26.52 1.53 -29.30
N VAL A 549 -26.10 1.85 -30.51
CA VAL A 549 -26.05 3.21 -31.04
C VAL A 549 -27.05 3.35 -32.18
N LYS A 550 -27.79 4.45 -32.20
CA LYS A 550 -28.64 4.86 -33.32
C LYS A 550 -28.27 6.28 -33.73
N LYS A 551 -28.19 6.53 -35.02
CA LYS A 551 -28.06 7.86 -35.58
C LYS A 551 -29.44 8.46 -35.75
N LYS A 552 -29.55 9.80 -35.58
CA LYS A 552 -30.76 10.58 -35.88
C LYS A 552 -31.01 10.61 -37.37
#